data_bb67d43e453f655766dac881356f6518
#
_entry.id   bb67d43e453f655766dac881356f6518
#
_cell.length_a   1.000
_cell.length_b   1.000
_cell.length_c   1.000
_cell.angle_alpha   90.00
_cell.angle_beta   90.00
_cell.angle_gamma   90.00
#
_symmetry.space_group_name_H-M   'P 1'
#
loop_
_entity.id
_entity.type
_entity.pdbx_description
1 polymer ?
#
loop_
_entity_poly.entity_id
_entity_poly.type
_entity_poly.pdbx_seq_one_letter_code
_entity_poly.pdbx_strand_id
1 'polypeptide(L)'
;MQLREFRWTRALALMLLLCALGFALLAAAFCLPTAPIRAHVLGSAATFRDGGNRPQVIASYPGTTGDGYTDALMLAEAIFEDPDTTLLERIVYVYRWAGSESMSADLADQLDGTREMPWRIGYERYWHGYLALLRPLLLLFTYDDLLVLMAMAQVLLFALAVALMARRGAARLILPFAAMQLTLSPMGTMLSMQYFSVYLVMLLGVLLILLMDEWLCRGARYVYLFLLLGMLTSYLDFLTYPLAALGVPLAVLCWLHRARRSLVPVAAAACAAWCAGYLGFWALKWAAGSLLVGENLIRSALYRVLYQTSTEHAVTAGRWDAIAANVAVICRPGYAALYLLCAAGCAWPVLRGRCRARTLLSGSRPLLPAIGAMPFAWWLLAANHSLVHTFFTYRGIAVTVLAVLAWLASAEP
;
A
#
# COMPACT_ATOMS: atom_id res chain seq x y z
N MET A 1 -10.73 24.47 5.81
CA MET A 1 -10.60 23.65 4.58
C MET A 1 -11.39 24.34 3.46
N GLN A 2 -10.69 25.04 2.58
CA GLN A 2 -11.30 25.85 1.52
C GLN A 2 -10.89 25.27 0.15
N LEU A 3 -11.79 24.49 -0.47
CA LEU A 3 -11.56 23.88 -1.79
C LEU A 3 -11.28 24.89 -2.90
N ARG A 4 -11.80 26.11 -2.80
CA ARG A 4 -11.63 27.19 -3.80
C ARG A 4 -10.17 27.59 -4.04
N GLU A 5 -9.25 27.27 -3.11
CA GLU A 5 -7.83 27.57 -3.25
C GLU A 5 -7.04 26.45 -3.98
N PHE A 6 -7.67 25.34 -4.30
CA PHE A 6 -7.04 24.29 -5.10
C PHE A 6 -6.88 24.73 -6.56
N ARG A 7 -5.68 24.58 -7.10
CA ARG A 7 -5.35 24.95 -8.49
C ARG A 7 -4.86 23.71 -9.24
N TRP A 8 -5.62 23.28 -10.22
CA TRP A 8 -5.28 22.14 -11.09
C TRP A 8 -3.94 22.31 -11.80
N THR A 9 -3.59 23.53 -12.22
CA THR A 9 -2.31 23.83 -12.85
C THR A 9 -1.12 23.54 -11.92
N ARG A 10 -1.25 23.87 -10.63
CA ARG A 10 -0.22 23.54 -9.63
C ARG A 10 -0.15 22.04 -9.37
N ALA A 11 -1.29 21.35 -9.32
CA ALA A 11 -1.33 19.92 -9.15
C ALA A 11 -0.64 19.20 -10.33
N LEU A 12 -0.95 19.60 -11.56
CA LEU A 12 -0.32 19.04 -12.76
C LEU A 12 1.20 19.34 -12.79
N ALA A 13 1.60 20.57 -12.50
CA ALA A 13 3.02 20.94 -12.44
C ALA A 13 3.78 20.09 -11.39
N LEU A 14 3.15 19.88 -10.23
CA LEU A 14 3.71 19.00 -9.17
C LEU A 14 3.84 17.55 -9.65
N MET A 15 2.82 17.02 -10.33
CA MET A 15 2.84 15.68 -10.88
C MET A 15 3.95 15.49 -11.92
N LEU A 16 4.12 16.46 -12.83
CA LEU A 16 5.18 16.42 -13.85
C LEU A 16 6.57 16.51 -13.22
N LEU A 17 6.75 17.42 -12.25
CA LEU A 17 8.02 17.55 -11.51
C LEU A 17 8.38 16.26 -10.77
N LEU A 18 7.41 15.66 -10.06
CA LEU A 18 7.66 14.43 -9.33
C LEU A 18 7.80 13.21 -10.25
N CYS A 19 7.21 13.22 -11.44
CA CYS A 19 7.45 12.21 -12.47
C CYS A 19 8.92 12.27 -12.92
N ALA A 20 9.43 13.46 -13.27
CA ALA A 20 10.83 13.65 -13.62
C ALA A 20 11.78 13.26 -12.48
N LEU A 21 11.45 13.64 -11.24
CA LEU A 21 12.20 13.25 -10.05
C LEU A 21 12.18 11.72 -9.84
N GLY A 22 11.03 11.05 -10.06
CA GLY A 22 10.90 9.61 -9.94
C GLY A 22 11.84 8.86 -10.90
N PHE A 23 11.90 9.28 -12.17
CA PHE A 23 12.87 8.73 -13.12
C PHE A 23 14.32 9.05 -12.73
N ALA A 24 14.60 10.25 -12.27
CA ALA A 24 15.95 10.64 -11.82
C ALA A 24 16.41 9.81 -10.62
N LEU A 25 15.53 9.53 -9.65
CA LEU A 25 15.86 8.68 -8.51
C LEU A 25 16.12 7.23 -8.93
N LEU A 26 15.34 6.69 -9.87
CA LEU A 26 15.60 5.36 -10.44
C LEU A 26 16.93 5.33 -11.18
N ALA A 27 17.22 6.35 -12.02
CA ALA A 27 18.48 6.45 -12.72
C ALA A 27 19.67 6.48 -11.75
N ALA A 28 19.58 7.31 -10.70
CA ALA A 28 20.61 7.36 -9.66
C ALA A 28 20.79 6.00 -8.97
N ALA A 29 19.70 5.30 -8.66
CA ALA A 29 19.75 3.97 -8.06
C ALA A 29 20.40 2.94 -9.01
N PHE A 30 20.08 2.94 -10.30
CA PHE A 30 20.68 2.02 -11.27
C PHE A 30 22.14 2.38 -11.65
N CYS A 31 22.62 3.58 -11.33
CA CYS A 31 24.04 3.92 -11.43
C CYS A 31 24.89 3.38 -10.26
N LEU A 32 24.26 2.87 -9.19
CA LEU A 32 24.99 2.24 -8.09
C LEU A 32 25.60 0.91 -8.53
N PRO A 33 26.78 0.53 -7.99
CA PRO A 33 27.45 -0.71 -8.37
C PRO A 33 26.61 -1.93 -7.96
N THR A 34 26.40 -2.86 -8.89
CA THR A 34 25.57 -4.05 -8.67
C THR A 34 26.29 -5.14 -7.87
N ALA A 35 27.62 -5.26 -8.01
CA ALA A 35 28.37 -6.33 -7.36
C ALA A 35 28.25 -6.35 -5.82
N PRO A 36 28.41 -5.23 -5.07
CA PRO A 36 28.18 -5.24 -3.63
C PRO A 36 26.72 -5.47 -3.25
N ILE A 37 25.75 -4.97 -4.06
CA ILE A 37 24.32 -5.24 -3.86
C ILE A 37 24.06 -6.75 -3.96
N ARG A 38 24.59 -7.41 -5.01
CA ARG A 38 24.49 -8.85 -5.21
C ARG A 38 25.10 -9.64 -4.05
N ALA A 39 26.25 -9.20 -3.53
CA ALA A 39 26.91 -9.84 -2.40
C ALA A 39 26.03 -9.85 -1.13
N HIS A 40 25.33 -8.74 -0.85
CA HIS A 40 24.38 -8.65 0.28
C HIS A 40 23.08 -9.44 0.06
N VAL A 41 22.66 -9.63 -1.20
CA VAL A 41 21.49 -10.46 -1.52
C VAL A 41 21.83 -11.95 -1.50
N LEU A 42 23.09 -12.33 -1.73
CA LEU A 42 23.54 -13.74 -1.84
C LEU A 42 23.13 -14.59 -0.63
N GLY A 43 23.26 -14.04 0.59
CA GLY A 43 22.88 -14.74 1.82
C GLY A 43 21.40 -15.12 1.91
N SER A 44 20.52 -14.51 1.10
CA SER A 44 19.08 -14.80 1.10
C SER A 44 18.67 -15.99 0.22
N ALA A 45 19.61 -16.60 -0.54
CA ALA A 45 19.29 -17.69 -1.47
C ALA A 45 18.60 -18.87 -0.78
N ALA A 46 19.07 -19.28 0.39
CA ALA A 46 18.45 -20.36 1.18
C ALA A 46 17.03 -19.98 1.64
N THR A 47 16.83 -18.74 2.11
CA THR A 47 15.52 -18.23 2.55
C THR A 47 14.47 -18.36 1.43
N PHE A 48 14.81 -18.01 0.20
CA PHE A 48 13.89 -18.12 -0.94
C PHE A 48 13.71 -19.56 -1.44
N ARG A 49 14.76 -20.39 -1.35
CA ARG A 49 14.67 -21.81 -1.73
C ARG A 49 13.75 -22.57 -0.78
N ASP A 50 13.91 -22.38 0.52
CA ASP A 50 13.18 -23.11 1.56
C ASP A 50 11.77 -22.53 1.77
N GLY A 51 11.63 -21.21 1.76
CA GLY A 51 10.36 -20.51 1.97
C GLY A 51 9.44 -20.53 0.75
N GLY A 52 10.00 -20.59 -0.45
CA GLY A 52 9.26 -20.54 -1.70
C GLY A 52 8.51 -19.24 -1.93
N ASN A 53 7.57 -19.25 -2.88
CA ASN A 53 6.84 -18.06 -3.30
C ASN A 53 5.84 -17.51 -2.26
N ARG A 54 5.35 -18.35 -1.33
CA ARG A 54 4.30 -17.95 -0.37
C ARG A 54 4.52 -18.60 1.00
N PRO A 55 5.55 -18.16 1.75
CA PRO A 55 5.80 -18.66 3.09
C PRO A 55 4.62 -18.31 4.01
N GLN A 56 4.16 -19.28 4.78
CA GLN A 56 3.04 -19.12 5.71
C GLN A 56 3.51 -19.28 7.14
N VAL A 57 3.33 -18.24 7.96
CA VAL A 57 3.80 -18.26 9.38
C VAL A 57 2.89 -19.13 10.24
N ILE A 58 1.57 -19.02 10.06
CA ILE A 58 0.56 -19.82 10.78
C ILE A 58 -0.38 -20.48 9.78
N ALA A 59 -0.29 -21.79 9.60
CA ALA A 59 -1.01 -22.56 8.58
C ALA A 59 -2.54 -22.36 8.58
N SER A 60 -3.16 -22.22 9.77
CA SER A 60 -4.61 -21.99 9.90
C SER A 60 -5.07 -20.55 9.63
N TYR A 61 -4.13 -19.61 9.45
CA TYR A 61 -4.41 -18.19 9.27
C TYR A 61 -3.81 -17.66 7.95
N PRO A 62 -4.55 -17.71 6.83
CA PRO A 62 -4.07 -17.26 5.52
C PRO A 62 -3.56 -15.81 5.49
N GLY A 63 -4.07 -14.96 6.40
CA GLY A 63 -3.59 -13.58 6.55
C GLY A 63 -2.12 -13.47 6.98
N THR A 64 -1.50 -14.54 7.47
CA THR A 64 -0.07 -14.57 7.84
C THR A 64 0.83 -15.03 6.68
N THR A 65 0.30 -15.21 5.48
CA THR A 65 1.08 -15.55 4.29
C THR A 65 1.94 -14.36 3.86
N GLY A 66 3.24 -14.58 3.74
CA GLY A 66 4.19 -13.66 3.15
C GLY A 66 4.14 -13.67 1.62
N ASP A 67 4.86 -12.76 0.99
CA ASP A 67 4.97 -12.68 -0.48
C ASP A 67 6.44 -12.86 -0.91
N GLY A 68 6.95 -14.08 -0.73
CA GLY A 68 8.30 -14.45 -1.18
C GLY A 68 8.46 -14.30 -2.69
N TYR A 69 7.39 -14.48 -3.47
CA TYR A 69 7.45 -14.25 -4.92
C TYR A 69 7.81 -12.80 -5.26
N THR A 70 7.12 -11.84 -4.67
CA THR A 70 7.35 -10.42 -4.98
C THR A 70 8.62 -9.90 -4.32
N ASP A 71 8.97 -10.36 -3.12
CA ASP A 71 10.24 -10.01 -2.50
C ASP A 71 11.43 -10.53 -3.33
N ALA A 72 11.35 -11.76 -3.83
CA ALA A 72 12.36 -12.30 -4.77
C ALA A 72 12.41 -11.52 -6.08
N LEU A 73 11.25 -11.11 -6.62
CA LEU A 73 11.16 -10.24 -7.78
C LEU A 73 11.90 -8.90 -7.55
N MET A 74 11.63 -8.23 -6.42
CA MET A 74 12.24 -6.96 -6.06
C MET A 74 13.77 -7.07 -5.94
N LEU A 75 14.25 -8.17 -5.37
CA LEU A 75 15.69 -8.44 -5.27
C LEU A 75 16.33 -8.79 -6.63
N ALA A 76 15.65 -9.60 -7.45
CA ALA A 76 16.12 -9.94 -8.79
C ALA A 76 16.25 -8.69 -9.68
N GLU A 77 15.28 -7.77 -9.60
CA GLU A 77 15.35 -6.47 -10.27
C GLU A 77 16.47 -5.57 -9.71
N ALA A 78 16.70 -5.62 -8.40
CA ALA A 78 17.77 -4.85 -7.76
C ALA A 78 19.19 -5.32 -8.17
N ILE A 79 19.37 -6.62 -8.46
CA ILE A 79 20.67 -7.20 -8.87
C ILE A 79 20.78 -7.42 -10.37
N PHE A 80 19.78 -6.96 -11.16
CA PHE A 80 19.81 -7.13 -12.61
C PHE A 80 20.99 -6.37 -13.23
N GLU A 81 21.74 -7.08 -14.07
CA GLU A 81 22.84 -6.55 -14.85
C GLU A 81 22.89 -7.27 -16.21
N ASP A 82 22.99 -6.48 -17.26
CA ASP A 82 23.11 -6.96 -18.62
C ASP A 82 23.81 -5.87 -19.44
N PRO A 83 25.00 -6.16 -20.01
CA PRO A 83 25.78 -5.19 -20.80
C PRO A 83 25.05 -4.72 -22.05
N ASP A 84 24.09 -5.50 -22.55
CA ASP A 84 23.31 -5.18 -23.75
C ASP A 84 22.13 -4.25 -23.47
N THR A 85 21.97 -3.77 -22.23
CA THR A 85 20.92 -2.84 -21.83
C THR A 85 21.43 -1.46 -21.50
N THR A 86 20.74 -0.45 -22.04
CA THR A 86 21.00 0.96 -21.68
C THR A 86 20.42 1.32 -20.32
N LEU A 87 20.91 2.40 -19.72
CA LEU A 87 20.33 2.92 -18.47
C LEU A 87 18.85 3.29 -18.65
N LEU A 88 18.47 3.87 -19.80
CA LEU A 88 17.08 4.23 -20.09
C LEU A 88 16.18 3.01 -20.13
N GLU A 89 16.59 1.93 -20.79
CA GLU A 89 15.85 0.69 -20.80
C GLU A 89 15.70 0.13 -19.39
N ARG A 90 16.76 0.11 -18.59
CA ARG A 90 16.72 -0.41 -17.21
C ARG A 90 15.75 0.36 -16.32
N ILE A 91 15.66 1.69 -16.42
CA ILE A 91 14.74 2.48 -15.60
C ILE A 91 13.29 2.43 -16.10
N VAL A 92 13.07 2.16 -17.37
CA VAL A 92 11.73 2.08 -17.97
C VAL A 92 11.14 0.69 -17.83
N TYR A 93 11.87 -0.34 -18.26
CA TYR A 93 11.39 -1.74 -18.26
C TYR A 93 11.58 -2.43 -16.92
N VAL A 94 12.59 -2.05 -16.13
CA VAL A 94 12.98 -2.71 -14.89
C VAL A 94 13.05 -4.22 -15.10
N TYR A 95 14.18 -4.63 -15.69
CA TYR A 95 14.39 -6.03 -16.07
C TYR A 95 14.75 -6.93 -14.89
N ARG A 96 14.48 -8.22 -15.07
CA ARG A 96 15.05 -9.31 -14.30
C ARG A 96 15.38 -10.49 -15.19
N TRP A 97 16.21 -11.38 -14.69
CA TRP A 97 16.41 -12.70 -15.28
C TRP A 97 15.36 -13.68 -14.75
N ALA A 98 14.93 -14.61 -15.59
CA ALA A 98 14.00 -15.68 -15.27
C ALA A 98 14.36 -16.99 -15.93
N GLY A 99 14.08 -18.12 -15.28
CA GLY A 99 14.35 -19.47 -15.75
C GLY A 99 13.22 -20.46 -15.52
N SER A 100 12.22 -20.09 -14.70
CA SER A 100 11.07 -20.94 -14.37
C SER A 100 9.83 -20.10 -14.06
N GLU A 101 8.76 -20.74 -13.58
CA GLU A 101 7.56 -20.07 -13.07
C GLU A 101 7.68 -19.67 -11.60
N SER A 102 8.73 -20.12 -10.89
CA SER A 102 8.95 -19.82 -9.47
C SER A 102 10.00 -18.74 -9.27
N MET A 103 9.56 -17.52 -9.00
CA MET A 103 10.45 -16.37 -8.81
C MET A 103 11.44 -16.56 -7.66
N SER A 104 11.00 -17.20 -6.56
CA SER A 104 11.88 -17.51 -5.42
C SER A 104 12.95 -18.51 -5.80
N ALA A 105 12.62 -19.55 -6.59
CA ALA A 105 13.60 -20.51 -7.09
C ALA A 105 14.55 -19.87 -8.09
N ASP A 106 14.04 -19.06 -9.01
CA ASP A 106 14.87 -18.36 -10.01
C ASP A 106 15.90 -17.44 -9.35
N LEU A 107 15.48 -16.68 -8.30
CA LEU A 107 16.43 -15.84 -7.56
C LEU A 107 17.49 -16.69 -6.86
N ALA A 108 17.10 -17.76 -6.16
CA ALA A 108 18.04 -18.63 -5.46
C ALA A 108 19.04 -19.29 -6.43
N ASP A 109 18.57 -19.80 -7.55
CA ASP A 109 19.41 -20.44 -8.57
C ASP A 109 20.35 -19.43 -9.26
N GLN A 110 19.88 -18.18 -9.50
CA GLN A 110 20.70 -17.11 -10.03
C GLN A 110 21.81 -16.70 -9.06
N LEU A 111 21.53 -16.69 -7.76
CA LEU A 111 22.50 -16.31 -6.74
C LEU A 111 23.58 -17.39 -6.56
N ASP A 112 23.16 -18.66 -6.49
CA ASP A 112 24.06 -19.81 -6.31
C ASP A 112 24.78 -20.24 -7.61
N GLY A 113 24.35 -19.71 -8.76
CA GLY A 113 24.89 -20.10 -10.07
C GLY A 113 24.57 -21.55 -10.46
N THR A 114 23.52 -22.13 -9.89
CA THR A 114 23.12 -23.54 -10.13
C THR A 114 22.38 -23.71 -11.44
N ARG A 115 21.84 -22.63 -12.02
CA ARG A 115 21.07 -22.64 -13.26
C ARG A 115 21.28 -21.37 -14.06
N GLU A 116 21.37 -21.49 -15.39
CA GLU A 116 21.31 -20.36 -16.29
C GLU A 116 19.90 -19.78 -16.38
N MET A 117 19.80 -18.44 -16.43
CA MET A 117 18.55 -17.71 -16.59
C MET A 117 18.41 -17.25 -18.03
N PRO A 118 17.68 -18.01 -18.90
CA PRO A 118 17.68 -17.77 -20.34
C PRO A 118 16.81 -16.56 -20.76
N TRP A 119 15.91 -16.09 -19.90
CA TRP A 119 14.96 -15.06 -20.28
C TRP A 119 15.18 -13.75 -19.54
N ARG A 120 15.34 -12.67 -20.29
CA ARG A 120 15.26 -11.31 -19.80
C ARG A 120 13.81 -10.84 -19.89
N ILE A 121 13.19 -10.52 -18.74
CA ILE A 121 11.79 -10.11 -18.64
C ILE A 121 11.73 -8.69 -18.12
N GLY A 122 11.03 -7.79 -18.85
CA GLY A 122 10.71 -6.44 -18.43
C GLY A 122 9.39 -6.39 -17.66
N TYR A 123 9.26 -5.42 -16.75
CA TYR A 123 8.04 -5.24 -15.97
C TYR A 123 7.60 -3.77 -15.98
N GLU A 124 7.52 -3.18 -17.16
CA GLU A 124 7.32 -1.75 -17.45
C GLU A 124 6.02 -1.13 -16.90
N ARG A 125 5.08 -1.95 -16.50
CA ARG A 125 3.73 -1.48 -16.10
C ARG A 125 3.70 -0.70 -14.78
N TYR A 126 4.59 -1.03 -13.85
CA TYR A 126 4.72 -0.38 -12.54
C TYR A 126 5.91 0.57 -12.52
N TRP A 127 5.93 1.46 -11.55
CA TRP A 127 7.03 2.40 -11.38
C TRP A 127 8.31 1.73 -10.87
N HIS A 128 8.18 0.72 -10.01
CA HIS A 128 9.31 0.11 -9.28
C HIS A 128 10.13 1.12 -8.46
N GLY A 129 9.48 2.19 -8.02
CA GLY A 129 10.14 3.28 -7.29
C GLY A 129 10.77 2.86 -5.97
N TYR A 130 10.36 1.71 -5.40
CA TYR A 130 11.04 1.11 -4.26
C TYR A 130 12.52 0.84 -4.53
N LEU A 131 12.95 0.60 -5.79
CA LEU A 131 14.36 0.42 -6.14
C LEU A 131 15.21 1.65 -5.84
N ALA A 132 14.61 2.85 -5.86
CA ALA A 132 15.29 4.07 -5.44
C ALA A 132 15.69 4.07 -3.96
N LEU A 133 15.04 3.25 -3.13
CA LEU A 133 15.36 3.02 -1.72
C LEU A 133 16.11 1.70 -1.53
N LEU A 134 15.66 0.63 -2.18
CA LEU A 134 16.17 -0.73 -1.98
C LEU A 134 17.63 -0.86 -2.41
N ARG A 135 18.01 -0.37 -3.59
CA ARG A 135 19.38 -0.49 -4.08
C ARG A 135 20.41 0.23 -3.18
N PRO A 136 20.20 1.50 -2.74
CA PRO A 136 21.07 2.13 -1.75
C PRO A 136 21.14 1.39 -0.41
N LEU A 137 20.01 0.86 0.08
CA LEU A 137 19.97 0.11 1.32
C LEU A 137 20.75 -1.21 1.20
N LEU A 138 20.63 -1.91 0.08
CA LEU A 138 21.36 -3.15 -0.19
C LEU A 138 22.88 -2.93 -0.39
N LEU A 139 23.36 -1.70 -0.52
CA LEU A 139 24.81 -1.42 -0.43
C LEU A 139 25.35 -1.61 1.00
N LEU A 140 24.49 -1.50 2.01
CA LEU A 140 24.86 -1.45 3.43
C LEU A 140 24.30 -2.63 4.23
N PHE A 141 23.20 -3.21 3.81
CA PHE A 141 22.40 -4.16 4.56
C PHE A 141 22.07 -5.40 3.71
N THR A 142 21.99 -6.55 4.35
CA THR A 142 21.46 -7.77 3.76
C THR A 142 19.93 -7.73 3.68
N TYR A 143 19.31 -8.69 2.97
CA TYR A 143 17.86 -8.83 2.94
C TYR A 143 17.27 -9.03 4.36
N ASP A 144 17.92 -9.87 5.18
CA ASP A 144 17.45 -10.12 6.55
C ASP A 144 17.55 -8.86 7.42
N ASP A 145 18.62 -8.07 7.29
CA ASP A 145 18.74 -6.76 7.95
C ASP A 145 17.61 -5.82 7.54
N LEU A 146 17.22 -5.82 6.26
CA LEU A 146 16.11 -5.00 5.78
C LEU A 146 14.78 -5.41 6.40
N LEU A 147 14.51 -6.71 6.57
CA LEU A 147 13.32 -7.19 7.27
C LEU A 147 13.29 -6.69 8.73
N VAL A 148 14.43 -6.75 9.42
CA VAL A 148 14.55 -6.23 10.79
C VAL A 148 14.32 -4.72 10.83
N LEU A 149 14.95 -3.95 9.93
CA LEU A 149 14.76 -2.50 9.83
C LEU A 149 13.29 -2.13 9.54
N MET A 150 12.63 -2.87 8.67
CA MET A 150 11.20 -2.67 8.37
C MET A 150 10.33 -2.96 9.60
N ALA A 151 10.60 -4.05 10.33
CA ALA A 151 9.88 -4.39 11.56
C ALA A 151 10.05 -3.29 12.62
N MET A 152 11.28 -2.81 12.82
CA MET A 152 11.57 -1.70 13.74
C MET A 152 10.85 -0.42 13.31
N ALA A 153 10.91 -0.07 12.02
CA ALA A 153 10.22 1.10 11.48
C ALA A 153 8.70 1.03 11.70
N GLN A 154 8.08 -0.14 11.48
CA GLN A 154 6.64 -0.33 11.72
C GLN A 154 6.28 -0.09 13.18
N VAL A 155 7.03 -0.67 14.12
CA VAL A 155 6.78 -0.50 15.57
C VAL A 155 6.94 0.96 15.97
N LEU A 156 8.01 1.61 15.53
CA LEU A 156 8.29 3.01 15.86
C LEU A 156 7.24 3.96 15.29
N LEU A 157 6.88 3.82 14.00
CA LEU A 157 5.88 4.65 13.35
C LEU A 157 4.48 4.46 13.97
N PHE A 158 4.13 3.21 14.28
CA PHE A 158 2.88 2.90 14.98
C PHE A 158 2.85 3.53 16.39
N ALA A 159 3.91 3.34 17.18
CA ALA A 159 4.01 3.92 18.51
C ALA A 159 3.95 5.44 18.48
N LEU A 160 4.61 6.09 17.50
CA LEU A 160 4.55 7.53 17.30
C LEU A 160 3.12 7.98 16.95
N ALA A 161 2.41 7.27 16.09
CA ALA A 161 1.01 7.59 15.76
C ALA A 161 0.12 7.49 17.00
N VAL A 162 0.27 6.45 17.81
CA VAL A 162 -0.47 6.28 19.08
C VAL A 162 -0.16 7.41 20.06
N ALA A 163 1.12 7.76 20.23
CA ALA A 163 1.53 8.86 21.11
C ALA A 163 0.95 10.22 20.65
N LEU A 164 0.95 10.47 19.35
CA LEU A 164 0.35 11.69 18.77
C LEU A 164 -1.18 11.70 18.92
N MET A 165 -1.86 10.56 18.73
CA MET A 165 -3.30 10.46 19.00
C MET A 165 -3.62 10.79 20.47
N ALA A 166 -2.86 10.26 21.43
CA ALA A 166 -3.02 10.57 22.83
C ALA A 166 -2.82 12.07 23.13
N ARG A 167 -1.74 12.67 22.61
CA ARG A 167 -1.42 14.11 22.79
C ARG A 167 -2.46 15.04 22.13
N ARG A 168 -3.10 14.62 21.05
CA ARG A 168 -4.13 15.39 20.33
C ARG A 168 -5.55 15.21 20.91
N GLY A 169 -5.70 14.54 22.04
CA GLY A 169 -7.02 14.24 22.62
C GLY A 169 -7.84 13.22 21.81
N ALA A 170 -7.16 12.48 20.94
CA ALA A 170 -7.77 11.44 20.09
C ALA A 170 -7.61 10.03 20.70
N ALA A 171 -7.46 9.89 22.00
CA ALA A 171 -7.21 8.61 22.67
C ALA A 171 -8.26 7.53 22.37
N ARG A 172 -9.54 7.92 22.12
CA ARG A 172 -10.58 6.98 21.72
C ARG A 172 -10.34 6.34 20.32
N LEU A 173 -9.47 6.92 19.51
CA LEU A 173 -9.08 6.36 18.21
C LEU A 173 -8.00 5.27 18.32
N ILE A 174 -7.30 5.18 19.46
CA ILE A 174 -6.18 4.24 19.64
C ILE A 174 -6.64 2.79 19.51
N LEU A 175 -7.75 2.41 20.16
CA LEU A 175 -8.27 1.04 20.06
C LEU A 175 -8.70 0.67 18.64
N PRO A 176 -9.49 1.48 17.90
CA PRO A 176 -9.73 1.28 16.47
C PRO A 176 -8.46 1.13 15.63
N PHE A 177 -7.47 1.98 15.90
CA PHE A 177 -6.20 1.98 15.16
C PHE A 177 -5.36 0.72 15.45
N ALA A 178 -5.34 0.25 16.71
CA ALA A 178 -4.70 -1.01 17.06
C ALA A 178 -5.40 -2.22 16.43
N ALA A 179 -6.74 -2.24 16.39
CA ALA A 179 -7.50 -3.30 15.71
C ALA A 179 -7.22 -3.33 14.21
N MET A 180 -7.13 -2.16 13.56
CA MET A 180 -6.72 -2.01 12.16
C MET A 180 -5.32 -2.57 11.94
N GLN A 181 -4.36 -2.24 12.81
CA GLN A 181 -2.98 -2.75 12.73
C GLN A 181 -2.93 -4.27 12.81
N LEU A 182 -3.68 -4.88 13.73
CA LEU A 182 -3.75 -6.34 13.84
C LEU A 182 -4.42 -6.99 12.62
N THR A 183 -5.38 -6.31 11.99
CA THR A 183 -6.03 -6.76 10.75
C THR A 183 -5.05 -6.80 9.56
N LEU A 184 -4.10 -5.88 9.49
CA LEU A 184 -3.05 -5.88 8.47
C LEU A 184 -2.10 -7.08 8.59
N SER A 185 -2.19 -7.85 9.68
CA SER A 185 -1.27 -8.94 10.01
C SER A 185 0.19 -8.45 10.13
N PRO A 186 0.59 -7.95 11.30
CA PRO A 186 1.96 -7.46 11.53
C PRO A 186 3.04 -8.46 11.13
N MET A 187 2.83 -9.76 11.37
CA MET A 187 3.76 -10.81 10.94
C MET A 187 4.00 -10.76 9.42
N GLY A 188 2.94 -10.62 8.61
CA GLY A 188 3.10 -10.52 7.16
C GLY A 188 3.76 -9.22 6.73
N THR A 189 3.33 -8.08 7.28
CA THR A 189 3.86 -6.76 6.88
C THR A 189 5.29 -6.50 7.35
N MET A 190 5.76 -7.18 8.39
CA MET A 190 7.14 -7.09 8.88
C MET A 190 8.10 -8.00 8.11
N LEU A 191 7.60 -9.09 7.53
CA LEU A 191 8.39 -10.12 6.86
C LEU A 191 8.25 -10.10 5.34
N SER A 192 7.71 -9.04 4.74
CA SER A 192 7.60 -8.88 3.30
C SER A 192 7.74 -7.43 2.89
N MET A 193 8.74 -7.12 2.07
CA MET A 193 9.01 -5.78 1.51
C MET A 193 7.81 -5.27 0.72
N GLN A 194 7.15 -6.15 0.00
CA GLN A 194 5.95 -5.88 -0.79
C GLN A 194 4.84 -5.21 0.03
N TYR A 195 4.56 -5.72 1.23
CA TYR A 195 3.48 -5.19 2.06
C TYR A 195 3.86 -3.91 2.79
N PHE A 196 5.16 -3.71 3.02
CA PHE A 196 5.67 -2.56 3.75
C PHE A 196 5.49 -1.25 3.01
N SER A 197 5.52 -1.24 1.67
CA SER A 197 5.41 -0.02 0.87
C SER A 197 4.11 0.75 1.13
N VAL A 198 2.96 0.09 1.03
CA VAL A 198 1.65 0.72 1.32
C VAL A 198 1.52 1.05 2.80
N TYR A 199 2.00 0.17 3.69
CA TYR A 199 2.01 0.42 5.13
C TYR A 199 2.75 1.71 5.48
N LEU A 200 3.92 1.93 4.91
CA LEU A 200 4.71 3.14 5.11
C LEU A 200 3.96 4.39 4.65
N VAL A 201 3.42 4.38 3.43
CA VAL A 201 2.65 5.52 2.87
C VAL A 201 1.42 5.83 3.74
N MET A 202 0.70 4.79 4.16
CA MET A 202 -0.45 4.90 5.05
C MET A 202 -0.08 5.59 6.37
N LEU A 203 0.97 5.12 7.03
CA LEU A 203 1.41 5.71 8.31
C LEU A 203 1.98 7.11 8.15
N LEU A 204 2.73 7.40 7.10
CA LEU A 204 3.18 8.76 6.80
C LEU A 204 1.99 9.71 6.64
N GLY A 205 0.94 9.29 5.93
CA GLY A 205 -0.29 10.07 5.81
C GLY A 205 -0.96 10.35 7.16
N VAL A 206 -1.07 9.34 8.02
CA VAL A 206 -1.60 9.48 9.39
C VAL A 206 -0.75 10.44 10.23
N LEU A 207 0.56 10.26 10.22
CA LEU A 207 1.50 11.09 10.99
C LEU A 207 1.46 12.55 10.54
N LEU A 208 1.44 12.81 9.23
CA LEU A 208 1.35 14.17 8.68
C LEU A 208 0.03 14.84 9.09
N ILE A 209 -1.09 14.12 9.07
CA ILE A 209 -2.37 14.64 9.56
C ILE A 209 -2.29 14.96 11.05
N LEU A 210 -1.78 14.03 11.87
CA LEU A 210 -1.68 14.24 13.32
C LEU A 210 -0.71 15.36 13.70
N LEU A 211 0.38 15.55 12.98
CA LEU A 211 1.38 16.58 13.24
C LEU A 211 0.95 17.94 12.72
N MET A 212 0.34 18.00 11.53
CA MET A 212 0.17 19.23 10.76
C MET A 212 -1.31 19.59 10.51
N ASP A 213 -2.27 19.03 11.24
CA ASP A 213 -3.72 19.20 11.01
C ASP A 213 -4.12 20.67 10.81
N GLU A 214 -3.69 21.57 11.67
CA GLU A 214 -4.03 22.99 11.57
C GLU A 214 -3.49 23.62 10.28
N TRP A 215 -2.28 23.28 9.88
CA TRP A 215 -1.66 23.76 8.65
C TRP A 215 -2.33 23.18 7.41
N LEU A 216 -2.64 21.89 7.43
CA LEU A 216 -3.34 21.19 6.35
C LEU A 216 -4.77 21.73 6.15
N CYS A 217 -5.43 22.13 7.22
CA CYS A 217 -6.78 22.70 7.19
C CYS A 217 -6.84 24.13 6.64
N ARG A 218 -5.70 24.83 6.49
CA ARG A 218 -5.63 26.15 5.86
C ARG A 218 -5.60 25.99 4.34
N GLY A 219 -6.59 26.60 3.68
CA GLY A 219 -6.72 26.46 2.23
C GLY A 219 -7.06 25.02 1.79
N ALA A 220 -6.48 24.59 0.68
CA ALA A 220 -6.69 23.28 0.07
C ALA A 220 -5.49 22.32 0.28
N ARG A 221 -4.65 22.53 1.28
CA ARG A 221 -3.38 21.76 1.45
C ARG A 221 -3.60 20.29 1.65
N TYR A 222 -4.68 19.88 2.32
CA TYR A 222 -5.05 18.49 2.47
C TYR A 222 -5.32 17.80 1.12
N VAL A 223 -5.83 18.54 0.10
CA VAL A 223 -6.03 17.99 -1.25
C VAL A 223 -4.68 17.61 -1.87
N TYR A 224 -3.67 18.49 -1.73
CA TYR A 224 -2.31 18.18 -2.18
C TYR A 224 -1.67 17.05 -1.40
N LEU A 225 -1.95 16.93 -0.08
CA LEU A 225 -1.49 15.77 0.70
C LEU A 225 -2.02 14.47 0.10
N PHE A 226 -3.33 14.38 -0.15
CA PHE A 226 -3.91 13.16 -0.73
C PHE A 226 -3.45 12.90 -2.16
N LEU A 227 -3.22 13.95 -2.96
CA LEU A 227 -2.58 13.82 -4.28
C LEU A 227 -1.19 13.17 -4.14
N LEU A 228 -0.36 13.67 -3.24
CA LEU A 228 0.99 13.14 -2.96
C LEU A 228 0.95 11.70 -2.43
N LEU A 229 0.03 11.38 -1.52
CA LEU A 229 -0.15 10.01 -1.03
C LEU A 229 -0.53 9.06 -2.18
N GLY A 230 -1.40 9.50 -3.10
CA GLY A 230 -1.75 8.71 -4.29
C GLY A 230 -0.54 8.46 -5.19
N MET A 231 0.24 9.50 -5.48
CA MET A 231 1.46 9.39 -6.30
C MET A 231 2.50 8.49 -5.63
N LEU A 232 2.73 8.66 -4.32
CA LEU A 232 3.70 7.86 -3.59
C LEU A 232 3.27 6.38 -3.50
N THR A 233 1.97 6.12 -3.35
CA THR A 233 1.42 4.77 -3.43
C THR A 233 1.69 4.16 -4.81
N SER A 234 1.38 4.87 -5.89
CA SER A 234 1.65 4.43 -7.27
C SER A 234 3.14 4.17 -7.53
N TYR A 235 4.02 4.98 -6.94
CA TYR A 235 5.47 4.87 -7.12
C TYR A 235 6.07 3.64 -6.44
N LEU A 236 5.57 3.29 -5.24
CA LEU A 236 6.18 2.27 -4.38
C LEU A 236 5.47 0.91 -4.42
N ASP A 237 4.19 0.85 -4.83
CA ASP A 237 3.34 -0.33 -4.68
C ASP A 237 3.08 -1.08 -6.00
N PHE A 238 2.88 -2.39 -5.89
CA PHE A 238 2.49 -3.30 -6.97
C PHE A 238 0.98 -3.63 -6.97
N LEU A 239 0.12 -2.69 -6.59
CA LEU A 239 -1.32 -2.92 -6.51
C LEU A 239 -1.72 -3.87 -5.36
N THR A 240 -1.04 -3.81 -4.22
CA THR A 240 -1.30 -4.72 -3.10
C THR A 240 -2.62 -4.44 -2.37
N TYR A 241 -2.66 -3.41 -1.54
CA TYR A 241 -3.86 -2.92 -0.84
C TYR A 241 -3.87 -1.38 -0.79
N PRO A 242 -3.79 -0.71 -1.95
CA PRO A 242 -3.51 0.72 -2.07
C PRO A 242 -4.52 1.61 -1.33
N LEU A 243 -5.77 1.14 -1.17
CA LEU A 243 -6.80 1.89 -0.45
C LEU A 243 -6.49 2.12 1.03
N ALA A 244 -5.57 1.36 1.64
CA ALA A 244 -5.14 1.66 3.01
C ALA A 244 -4.43 3.03 3.09
N ALA A 245 -3.65 3.39 2.06
CA ALA A 245 -2.98 4.69 1.98
C ALA A 245 -3.94 5.87 1.73
N LEU A 246 -5.17 5.61 1.28
CA LEU A 246 -6.25 6.60 1.19
C LEU A 246 -7.14 6.57 2.43
N GLY A 247 -7.75 5.40 2.69
CA GLY A 247 -8.87 5.28 3.61
C GLY A 247 -8.48 5.47 5.08
N VAL A 248 -7.30 4.99 5.48
CA VAL A 248 -6.82 5.14 6.87
C VAL A 248 -6.52 6.60 7.21
N PRO A 249 -5.70 7.35 6.45
CA PRO A 249 -5.50 8.78 6.70
C PRO A 249 -6.80 9.58 6.60
N LEU A 250 -7.68 9.26 5.66
CA LEU A 250 -8.97 9.92 5.50
C LEU A 250 -9.89 9.68 6.70
N ALA A 251 -9.95 8.45 7.22
CA ALA A 251 -10.71 8.14 8.42
C ALA A 251 -10.20 8.91 9.65
N VAL A 252 -8.88 9.02 9.81
CA VAL A 252 -8.25 9.82 10.88
C VAL A 252 -8.63 11.30 10.74
N LEU A 253 -8.50 11.87 9.53
CA LEU A 253 -8.89 13.26 9.25
C LEU A 253 -10.38 13.52 9.57
N CYS A 254 -11.26 12.63 9.10
CA CYS A 254 -12.70 12.75 9.36
C CYS A 254 -13.02 12.59 10.84
N TRP A 255 -12.34 11.71 11.57
CA TRP A 255 -12.53 11.52 13.00
C TRP A 255 -12.12 12.74 13.81
N LEU A 256 -10.99 13.38 13.50
CA LEU A 256 -10.52 14.61 14.15
C LEU A 256 -11.54 15.75 13.99
N HIS A 257 -12.20 15.81 12.86
CA HIS A 257 -13.17 16.87 12.53
C HIS A 257 -14.64 16.40 12.55
N ARG A 258 -14.94 15.27 13.22
CA ARG A 258 -16.25 14.61 13.23
C ARG A 258 -17.44 15.48 13.69
N ALA A 259 -17.17 16.49 14.51
CA ALA A 259 -18.20 17.41 15.00
C ALA A 259 -18.65 18.46 13.94
N ARG A 260 -17.88 18.65 12.84
CA ARG A 260 -18.26 19.57 11.77
C ARG A 260 -19.54 19.10 11.10
N ARG A 261 -20.34 20.07 10.64
CA ARG A 261 -21.66 19.81 10.04
C ARG A 261 -21.59 18.89 8.81
N SER A 262 -20.60 19.08 7.96
CA SER A 262 -20.35 18.20 6.81
C SER A 262 -18.89 18.25 6.38
N LEU A 263 -18.29 17.07 6.24
CA LEU A 263 -16.98 16.86 5.62
C LEU A 263 -17.09 16.16 4.25
N VAL A 264 -18.29 15.95 3.73
CA VAL A 264 -18.50 15.28 2.43
C VAL A 264 -17.68 15.90 1.30
N PRO A 265 -17.68 17.23 1.10
CA PRO A 265 -16.87 17.84 0.06
C PRO A 265 -15.36 17.65 0.27
N VAL A 266 -14.93 17.64 1.54
CA VAL A 266 -13.52 17.39 1.92
C VAL A 266 -13.11 15.98 1.59
N ALA A 267 -13.92 15.00 2.01
CA ALA A 267 -13.67 13.57 1.73
C ALA A 267 -13.69 13.28 0.22
N ALA A 268 -14.67 13.82 -0.50
CA ALA A 268 -14.75 13.67 -1.96
C ALA A 268 -13.54 14.25 -2.67
N ALA A 269 -13.07 15.46 -2.27
CA ALA A 269 -11.89 16.08 -2.84
C ALA A 269 -10.60 15.30 -2.51
N ALA A 270 -10.48 14.77 -1.30
CA ALA A 270 -9.36 13.92 -0.90
C ALA A 270 -9.32 12.63 -1.73
N CYS A 271 -10.46 11.95 -1.91
CA CYS A 271 -10.59 10.77 -2.76
C CYS A 271 -10.22 11.08 -4.21
N ALA A 272 -10.80 12.15 -4.79
CA ALA A 272 -10.52 12.56 -6.16
C ALA A 272 -9.04 12.91 -6.37
N ALA A 273 -8.43 13.62 -5.41
CA ALA A 273 -7.02 13.97 -5.47
C ALA A 273 -6.11 12.74 -5.36
N TRP A 274 -6.42 11.82 -4.45
CA TRP A 274 -5.67 10.56 -4.33
C TRP A 274 -5.78 9.72 -5.60
N CYS A 275 -6.99 9.56 -6.15
CA CYS A 275 -7.20 8.85 -7.41
C CYS A 275 -6.45 9.53 -8.57
N ALA A 276 -6.49 10.87 -8.66
CA ALA A 276 -5.74 11.62 -9.68
C ALA A 276 -4.23 11.43 -9.53
N GLY A 277 -3.70 11.44 -8.30
CA GLY A 277 -2.30 11.12 -8.00
C GLY A 277 -1.94 9.69 -8.36
N TYR A 278 -2.73 8.73 -7.91
CA TYR A 278 -2.47 7.30 -8.10
C TYR A 278 -2.51 6.87 -9.56
N LEU A 279 -3.61 7.13 -10.24
CA LEU A 279 -3.80 6.75 -11.65
C LEU A 279 -3.02 7.65 -12.60
N GLY A 280 -2.99 8.96 -12.31
CA GLY A 280 -2.28 9.93 -13.13
C GLY A 280 -0.77 9.72 -13.12
N PHE A 281 -0.20 9.27 -11.98
CA PHE A 281 1.22 9.00 -11.89
C PHE A 281 1.63 7.75 -12.68
N TRP A 282 0.79 6.71 -12.73
CA TRP A 282 0.98 5.59 -13.66
C TRP A 282 0.89 6.05 -15.11
N ALA A 283 -0.14 6.82 -15.46
CA ALA A 283 -0.31 7.33 -16.81
C ALA A 283 0.91 8.15 -17.27
N LEU A 284 1.46 8.98 -16.39
CA LEU A 284 2.69 9.74 -16.65
C LEU A 284 3.90 8.83 -16.85
N LYS A 285 4.05 7.76 -16.05
CA LYS A 285 5.11 6.77 -16.27
C LYS A 285 5.02 6.13 -17.66
N TRP A 286 3.81 5.69 -18.03
CA TRP A 286 3.63 5.03 -19.35
C TRP A 286 3.85 6.00 -20.51
N ALA A 287 3.38 7.24 -20.40
CA ALA A 287 3.58 8.25 -21.42
C ALA A 287 5.07 8.65 -21.53
N ALA A 288 5.71 8.99 -20.42
CA ALA A 288 7.12 9.37 -20.40
C ALA A 288 8.02 8.19 -20.81
N GLY A 289 7.76 6.98 -20.29
CA GLY A 289 8.48 5.77 -20.69
C GLY A 289 8.37 5.49 -22.18
N SER A 290 7.16 5.61 -22.76
CA SER A 290 6.97 5.43 -24.19
C SER A 290 7.81 6.42 -25.03
N LEU A 291 7.91 7.67 -24.57
CA LEU A 291 8.75 8.69 -25.24
C LEU A 291 10.25 8.39 -25.10
N LEU A 292 10.67 7.87 -23.96
CA LEU A 292 12.08 7.60 -23.66
C LEU A 292 12.62 6.40 -24.47
N VAL A 293 11.80 5.34 -24.64
CA VAL A 293 12.25 4.10 -25.32
C VAL A 293 11.74 3.99 -26.75
N GLY A 294 10.86 4.89 -27.23
CA GLY A 294 10.30 4.85 -28.58
C GLY A 294 9.26 3.76 -28.82
N GLU A 295 8.72 3.15 -27.74
CA GLU A 295 7.74 2.06 -27.80
C GLU A 295 6.41 2.46 -27.14
N ASN A 296 5.30 1.86 -27.57
CA ASN A 296 3.98 2.15 -26.99
C ASN A 296 3.69 1.30 -25.75
N LEU A 297 4.17 1.75 -24.59
CA LEU A 297 3.94 1.10 -23.30
C LEU A 297 2.48 1.26 -22.81
N ILE A 298 1.75 2.28 -23.30
CA ILE A 298 0.37 2.54 -22.90
C ILE A 298 -0.53 1.37 -23.28
N ARG A 299 -0.32 0.78 -24.46
CA ARG A 299 -1.11 -0.36 -24.95
C ARG A 299 -0.96 -1.58 -24.04
N SER A 300 0.27 -1.95 -23.69
CA SER A 300 0.56 -3.05 -22.77
C SER A 300 -0.07 -2.82 -21.38
N ALA A 301 0.06 -1.60 -20.87
CA ALA A 301 -0.47 -1.23 -19.57
C ALA A 301 -2.02 -1.26 -19.54
N LEU A 302 -2.69 -0.71 -20.55
CA LEU A 302 -4.16 -0.74 -20.65
C LEU A 302 -4.70 -2.17 -20.77
N TYR A 303 -4.05 -3.03 -21.56
CA TYR A 303 -4.41 -4.45 -21.63
C TYR A 303 -4.38 -5.08 -20.22
N ARG A 304 -3.35 -4.80 -19.42
CA ARG A 304 -3.23 -5.32 -18.07
C ARG A 304 -4.28 -4.75 -17.11
N VAL A 305 -4.64 -3.46 -17.24
CA VAL A 305 -5.74 -2.87 -16.46
C VAL A 305 -7.05 -3.61 -16.76
N LEU A 306 -7.37 -3.83 -18.04
CA LEU A 306 -8.55 -4.59 -18.43
C LEU A 306 -8.54 -6.01 -17.88
N TYR A 307 -7.39 -6.69 -17.95
CA TYR A 307 -7.21 -8.03 -17.38
C TYR A 307 -7.49 -8.05 -15.86
N GLN A 308 -6.93 -7.10 -15.10
CA GLN A 308 -7.11 -7.05 -13.64
C GLN A 308 -8.53 -6.70 -13.19
N THR A 309 -9.27 -5.97 -14.04
CA THR A 309 -10.66 -5.57 -13.77
C THR A 309 -11.69 -6.55 -14.33
N SER A 310 -11.29 -7.52 -15.15
CA SER A 310 -12.17 -8.54 -15.74
C SER A 310 -12.53 -9.64 -14.74
N THR A 311 -13.42 -10.53 -15.18
CA THR A 311 -13.72 -11.79 -14.50
C THR A 311 -13.41 -13.01 -15.40
N GLU A 312 -12.90 -12.78 -16.62
CA GLU A 312 -12.76 -13.82 -17.64
C GLU A 312 -11.65 -14.83 -17.36
N HIS A 313 -10.65 -14.44 -16.57
CA HIS A 313 -9.46 -15.26 -16.27
C HIS A 313 -9.39 -15.74 -14.82
N ALA A 314 -10.23 -15.20 -13.96
CA ALA A 314 -10.39 -15.74 -12.60
C ALA A 314 -11.39 -16.89 -12.68
N VAL A 315 -10.90 -18.11 -12.60
CA VAL A 315 -11.68 -19.34 -12.41
C VAL A 315 -13.18 -19.10 -12.24
N THR A 316 -14.00 -19.20 -13.26
CA THR A 316 -15.49 -19.21 -13.27
C THR A 316 -16.23 -18.45 -12.11
N ALA A 317 -15.63 -17.40 -11.59
CA ALA A 317 -16.07 -16.68 -10.39
C ALA A 317 -16.70 -15.33 -10.75
N GLY A 318 -17.77 -14.97 -10.06
CA GLY A 318 -18.40 -13.68 -10.20
C GLY A 318 -17.66 -12.57 -9.45
N ARG A 319 -17.97 -11.29 -9.74
CA ARG A 319 -17.34 -10.14 -9.02
C ARG A 319 -17.58 -10.19 -7.50
N TRP A 320 -18.71 -10.76 -7.06
CA TRP A 320 -19.06 -10.91 -5.64
C TRP A 320 -18.16 -11.92 -4.92
N ASP A 321 -17.62 -12.89 -5.65
CA ASP A 321 -16.70 -13.88 -5.09
C ASP A 321 -15.37 -13.23 -4.66
N ALA A 322 -14.97 -12.11 -5.28
CA ALA A 322 -13.84 -11.33 -4.83
C ALA A 322 -14.05 -10.75 -3.41
N ILE A 323 -15.26 -10.29 -3.08
CA ILE A 323 -15.60 -9.87 -1.72
C ILE A 323 -15.58 -11.08 -0.78
N ALA A 324 -16.30 -12.17 -1.15
CA ALA A 324 -16.39 -13.35 -0.31
C ALA A 324 -15.02 -13.96 0.02
N ALA A 325 -14.15 -14.07 -0.98
CA ALA A 325 -12.80 -14.62 -0.83
C ALA A 325 -11.92 -13.76 0.10
N ASN A 326 -11.95 -12.42 -0.06
CA ASN A 326 -11.17 -11.52 0.78
C ASN A 326 -11.69 -11.47 2.22
N VAL A 327 -13.02 -11.49 2.42
CA VAL A 327 -13.63 -11.53 3.75
C VAL A 327 -13.35 -12.87 4.43
N ALA A 328 -13.34 -13.99 3.70
CA ALA A 328 -13.07 -15.32 4.26
C ALA A 328 -11.70 -15.42 4.94
N VAL A 329 -10.70 -14.63 4.50
CA VAL A 329 -9.36 -14.59 5.12
C VAL A 329 -9.42 -14.21 6.60
N ILE A 330 -10.30 -13.25 6.94
CA ILE A 330 -10.50 -12.77 8.32
C ILE A 330 -11.66 -13.45 9.07
N CYS A 331 -12.42 -14.31 8.40
CA CYS A 331 -13.48 -15.13 9.04
C CYS A 331 -12.86 -16.30 9.83
N ARG A 332 -12.05 -15.98 10.83
CA ARG A 332 -11.37 -16.92 11.73
C ARG A 332 -11.68 -16.56 13.18
N PRO A 333 -11.72 -17.54 14.11
CA PRO A 333 -12.10 -17.27 15.50
C PRO A 333 -11.29 -16.16 16.18
N GLY A 334 -9.99 -16.09 15.93
CA GLY A 334 -9.13 -15.05 16.50
C GLY A 334 -9.49 -13.63 16.01
N TYR A 335 -9.75 -13.46 14.72
CA TYR A 335 -10.22 -12.16 14.19
C TYR A 335 -11.62 -11.81 14.70
N ALA A 336 -12.55 -12.79 14.75
CA ALA A 336 -13.89 -12.56 15.28
C ALA A 336 -13.83 -12.10 16.73
N ALA A 337 -13.05 -12.78 17.59
CA ALA A 337 -12.85 -12.38 18.99
C ALA A 337 -12.26 -10.95 19.08
N LEU A 338 -11.21 -10.65 18.29
CA LEU A 338 -10.60 -9.32 18.24
C LEU A 338 -11.64 -8.24 17.93
N TYR A 339 -12.42 -8.43 16.85
CA TYR A 339 -13.38 -7.42 16.41
C TYR A 339 -14.54 -7.24 17.38
N LEU A 340 -15.05 -8.32 17.98
CA LEU A 340 -16.08 -8.25 19.00
C LEU A 340 -15.60 -7.52 20.25
N LEU A 341 -14.40 -7.84 20.75
CA LEU A 341 -13.82 -7.18 21.91
C LEU A 341 -13.56 -5.68 21.65
N CYS A 342 -13.00 -5.35 20.49
CA CYS A 342 -12.75 -3.97 20.10
C CYS A 342 -14.05 -3.18 19.89
N ALA A 343 -15.06 -3.79 19.27
CA ALA A 343 -16.38 -3.17 19.10
C ALA A 343 -17.07 -2.92 20.45
N ALA A 344 -17.03 -3.89 21.35
CA ALA A 344 -17.55 -3.74 22.71
C ALA A 344 -16.81 -2.62 23.46
N GLY A 345 -15.47 -2.57 23.38
CA GLY A 345 -14.66 -1.50 23.98
C GLY A 345 -14.99 -0.12 23.41
N CYS A 346 -15.15 0.01 22.10
CA CYS A 346 -15.51 1.27 21.45
C CYS A 346 -16.95 1.71 21.77
N ALA A 347 -17.89 0.76 21.86
CA ALA A 347 -19.29 1.03 22.20
C ALA A 347 -19.51 1.21 23.72
N TRP A 348 -18.56 0.83 24.58
CA TRP A 348 -18.69 0.82 26.01
C TRP A 348 -19.24 2.12 26.64
N PRO A 349 -18.81 3.34 26.19
CA PRO A 349 -19.36 4.58 26.71
C PRO A 349 -20.86 4.75 26.42
N VAL A 350 -21.33 4.24 25.29
CA VAL A 350 -22.76 4.24 24.91
C VAL A 350 -23.54 3.22 25.75
N LEU A 351 -23.01 2.00 25.88
CA LEU A 351 -23.61 0.91 26.65
C LEU A 351 -23.75 1.28 28.15
N ARG A 352 -22.85 2.09 28.68
CA ARG A 352 -22.91 2.60 30.05
C ARG A 352 -23.71 3.89 30.20
N GLY A 353 -24.39 4.35 29.17
CA GLY A 353 -25.17 5.59 29.20
C GLY A 353 -24.36 6.89 29.33
N ARG A 354 -23.02 6.81 29.18
CA ARG A 354 -22.12 7.98 29.25
C ARG A 354 -22.10 8.79 27.96
N CYS A 355 -22.45 8.16 26.84
CA CYS A 355 -22.56 8.79 25.53
C CYS A 355 -23.89 8.39 24.87
N ARG A 356 -24.40 9.25 24.00
CA ARG A 356 -25.68 9.07 23.34
C ARG A 356 -25.50 8.45 21.96
N ALA A 357 -26.12 7.30 21.69
CA ALA A 357 -26.07 6.61 20.39
C ALA A 357 -26.50 7.52 19.22
N ARG A 358 -27.48 8.41 19.44
CA ARG A 358 -27.94 9.36 18.41
C ARG A 358 -26.84 10.27 17.87
N THR A 359 -25.78 10.53 18.66
CA THR A 359 -24.66 11.36 18.22
C THR A 359 -23.84 10.72 17.10
N LEU A 360 -23.89 9.39 16.96
CA LEU A 360 -23.24 8.64 15.86
C LEU A 360 -23.79 9.04 14.48
N LEU A 361 -25.03 9.53 14.42
CA LEU A 361 -25.68 9.98 13.19
C LEU A 361 -25.55 11.49 12.96
N SER A 362 -24.87 12.21 13.84
CA SER A 362 -24.73 13.67 13.78
C SER A 362 -23.37 14.11 13.21
N GLY A 363 -23.34 15.32 12.66
CA GLY A 363 -22.14 15.91 12.09
C GLY A 363 -21.61 15.11 10.91
N SER A 364 -20.32 14.88 10.88
CA SER A 364 -19.64 14.11 9.82
C SER A 364 -19.33 12.65 10.21
N ARG A 365 -19.85 12.17 11.34
CA ARG A 365 -19.61 10.78 11.79
C ARG A 365 -20.08 9.71 10.80
N PRO A 366 -21.23 9.88 10.09
CA PRO A 366 -21.68 8.90 9.09
C PRO A 366 -20.73 8.70 7.90
N LEU A 367 -19.76 9.62 7.68
CA LEU A 367 -18.71 9.43 6.68
C LEU A 367 -17.76 8.29 7.03
N LEU A 368 -17.56 7.98 8.30
CA LEU A 368 -16.65 6.92 8.72
C LEU A 368 -17.09 5.55 8.17
N PRO A 369 -18.33 5.05 8.39
CA PRO A 369 -18.75 3.80 7.77
C PRO A 369 -18.76 3.86 6.23
N ALA A 370 -19.02 5.03 5.62
CA ALA A 370 -18.92 5.19 4.17
C ALA A 370 -17.47 5.01 3.66
N ILE A 371 -16.47 5.53 4.39
CA ILE A 371 -15.04 5.26 4.12
C ILE A 371 -14.75 3.76 4.28
N GLY A 372 -15.33 3.13 5.29
CA GLY A 372 -15.21 1.68 5.51
C GLY A 372 -15.77 0.81 4.39
N ALA A 373 -16.62 1.34 3.52
CA ALA A 373 -17.14 0.62 2.35
C ALA A 373 -16.19 0.60 1.14
N MET A 374 -15.15 1.45 1.12
CA MET A 374 -14.23 1.58 -0.03
C MET A 374 -13.56 0.26 -0.45
N PRO A 375 -13.06 -0.62 0.46
CA PRO A 375 -12.44 -1.87 0.05
C PRO A 375 -13.36 -2.80 -0.73
N PHE A 376 -14.65 -2.83 -0.40
CA PHE A 376 -15.63 -3.65 -1.11
C PHE A 376 -15.85 -3.15 -2.54
N ALA A 377 -15.93 -1.82 -2.73
CA ALA A 377 -15.98 -1.22 -4.07
C ALA A 377 -14.73 -1.54 -4.88
N TRP A 378 -13.55 -1.50 -4.26
CA TRP A 378 -12.29 -1.86 -4.90
C TRP A 378 -12.26 -3.32 -5.35
N TRP A 379 -12.66 -4.26 -4.49
CA TRP A 379 -12.70 -5.68 -4.85
C TRP A 379 -13.68 -5.98 -5.97
N LEU A 380 -14.80 -5.27 -6.05
CA LEU A 380 -15.72 -5.37 -7.19
C LEU A 380 -15.11 -4.80 -8.47
N LEU A 381 -14.37 -3.69 -8.39
CA LEU A 381 -13.74 -3.04 -9.52
C LEU A 381 -12.57 -3.87 -10.07
N ALA A 382 -11.64 -4.26 -9.21
CA ALA A 382 -10.46 -5.05 -9.53
C ALA A 382 -10.69 -6.54 -9.19
N ALA A 383 -11.77 -7.14 -9.73
CA ALA A 383 -12.25 -8.44 -9.29
C ALA A 383 -11.25 -9.57 -9.55
N ASN A 384 -10.67 -9.65 -10.75
CA ASN A 384 -9.67 -10.66 -11.07
C ASN A 384 -8.45 -10.55 -10.16
N HIS A 385 -7.92 -9.34 -10.01
CA HIS A 385 -6.78 -9.08 -9.12
C HIS A 385 -7.09 -9.49 -7.67
N SER A 386 -8.26 -9.12 -7.18
CA SER A 386 -8.69 -9.36 -5.80
C SER A 386 -8.97 -10.84 -5.50
N LEU A 387 -9.33 -11.63 -6.51
CA LEU A 387 -9.52 -13.08 -6.41
C LEU A 387 -8.18 -13.82 -6.42
N VAL A 388 -7.31 -13.51 -7.38
CA VAL A 388 -6.02 -14.18 -7.54
C VAL A 388 -5.07 -13.89 -6.38
N HIS A 389 -5.17 -12.69 -5.82
CA HIS A 389 -4.24 -12.19 -4.81
C HIS A 389 -4.89 -11.95 -3.43
N THR A 390 -5.86 -12.79 -3.04
CA THR A 390 -6.54 -12.68 -1.73
C THR A 390 -5.59 -12.66 -0.55
N PHE A 391 -4.42 -13.33 -0.65
CA PHE A 391 -3.40 -13.41 0.41
C PHE A 391 -2.78 -12.06 0.79
N PHE A 392 -2.95 -11.00 -0.04
CA PHE A 392 -2.60 -9.63 0.33
C PHE A 392 -3.74 -8.62 0.18
N THR A 393 -4.64 -8.77 -0.82
CA THR A 393 -5.70 -7.76 -1.08
C THR A 393 -6.72 -7.67 0.06
N TYR A 394 -6.91 -8.74 0.85
CA TYR A 394 -7.76 -8.74 2.04
C TYR A 394 -7.37 -7.64 3.04
N ARG A 395 -6.08 -7.22 3.06
CA ARG A 395 -5.59 -6.16 3.96
C ARG A 395 -6.33 -4.83 3.76
N GLY A 396 -6.96 -4.63 2.60
CA GLY A 396 -7.85 -3.50 2.38
C GLY A 396 -8.95 -3.37 3.45
N ILE A 397 -9.41 -4.49 4.04
CA ILE A 397 -10.45 -4.48 5.09
C ILE A 397 -10.02 -3.75 6.37
N ALA A 398 -8.74 -3.50 6.56
CA ALA A 398 -8.23 -2.68 7.66
C ALA A 398 -8.84 -1.27 7.68
N VAL A 399 -9.16 -0.72 6.49
CA VAL A 399 -9.91 0.54 6.36
C VAL A 399 -11.31 0.42 6.96
N THR A 400 -12.01 -0.69 6.67
CA THR A 400 -13.35 -0.97 7.22
C THR A 400 -13.29 -1.10 8.74
N VAL A 401 -12.34 -1.88 9.24
CA VAL A 401 -12.17 -2.11 10.70
C VAL A 401 -11.90 -0.79 11.42
N LEU A 402 -10.93 0.00 10.95
CA LEU A 402 -10.65 1.31 11.52
C LEU A 402 -11.90 2.20 11.48
N ALA A 403 -12.52 2.35 10.33
CA ALA A 403 -13.59 3.29 10.10
C ALA A 403 -14.85 2.96 10.94
N VAL A 404 -15.24 1.69 10.99
CA VAL A 404 -16.42 1.24 11.77
C VAL A 404 -16.14 1.37 13.28
N LEU A 405 -14.99 0.93 13.76
CA LEU A 405 -14.64 1.05 15.18
C LEU A 405 -14.45 2.52 15.59
N ALA A 406 -13.85 3.34 14.74
CA ALA A 406 -13.72 4.77 14.96
C ALA A 406 -15.11 5.47 15.00
N TRP A 407 -16.04 5.03 14.15
CA TRP A 407 -17.42 5.50 14.19
C TRP A 407 -18.06 5.19 15.56
N LEU A 408 -17.98 3.94 16.03
CA LEU A 408 -18.50 3.57 17.37
C LEU A 408 -17.84 4.39 18.49
N ALA A 409 -16.51 4.57 18.41
CA ALA A 409 -15.74 5.34 19.41
C ALA A 409 -16.02 6.86 19.34
N SER A 410 -16.70 7.36 18.31
CA SER A 410 -16.97 8.79 18.10
C SER A 410 -18.19 9.33 18.83
N ALA A 411 -18.96 8.46 19.54
CA ALA A 411 -20.12 8.89 20.31
C ALA A 411 -19.76 9.94 21.38
N GLU A 412 -20.63 10.93 21.57
CA GLU A 412 -20.45 12.02 22.55
C GLU A 412 -21.51 11.98 23.65
N PRO A 413 -21.26 12.63 24.80
CA PRO A 413 -22.18 12.73 25.94
C PRO A 413 -23.55 13.31 25.59
#